data_9e05a4c62fb55b78c6efdae304eb0790
#
_entry.id   9e05a4c62fb55b78c6efdae304eb0790
#
_cell.length_a   1.000
_cell.length_b   1.000
_cell.length_c   1.000
_cell.angle_alpha   90.00
_cell.angle_beta   90.00
_cell.angle_gamma   90.00
#
_symmetry.space_group_name_H-M   'P 1'
#
loop_
_entity.id
_entity.type
_entity.pdbx_description
1 polymer ?
#
loop_
_entity_poly.entity_id
_entity_poly.type
_entity_poly.pdbx_seq_one_letter_code
_entity_poly.pdbx_strand_id
1 'polypeptide(L)'
;MDARAVFRDGDLLGRLLDSFVVAQLRAECTVSDLSPRLFHVRDANGRHEVDVLIEFGDGRVIGVEVTADAAPGPDAARHLRWLRDGIGSRFALGLVLHTGPRPFRLDESIAALPICALWG
;
A
#
# COMPACT_ATOMS: atom_id res chain seq x y z
N MET A 1 -8.70 0.90 15.27
CA MET A 1 -8.60 2.05 14.34
C MET A 1 -9.21 1.65 13.02
N ASP A 2 -10.10 2.42 12.47
CA ASP A 2 -10.68 2.09 11.18
C ASP A 2 -9.83 2.69 10.05
N ALA A 3 -9.93 2.14 8.86
CA ALA A 3 -9.13 2.56 7.71
C ALA A 3 -9.35 4.02 7.33
N ARG A 4 -10.58 4.51 7.50
CA ARG A 4 -10.91 5.91 7.19
C ARG A 4 -10.21 6.89 8.10
N ALA A 5 -10.06 6.54 9.39
CA ALA A 5 -9.36 7.38 10.34
C ALA A 5 -7.88 7.50 9.98
N VAL A 6 -7.25 6.42 9.51
CA VAL A 6 -5.86 6.44 9.07
C VAL A 6 -5.66 7.43 7.93
N PHE A 7 -6.55 7.46 6.95
CA PHE A 7 -6.38 8.32 5.78
C PHE A 7 -6.87 9.76 5.99
N ARG A 8 -7.58 10.03 7.08
CA ARG A 8 -7.88 11.41 7.48
C ARG A 8 -6.74 12.08 8.22
N ASP A 9 -5.84 11.27 8.77
CA ASP A 9 -4.67 11.78 9.48
C ASP A 9 -3.58 12.08 8.46
N GLY A 10 -3.38 13.37 8.18
CA GLY A 10 -2.37 13.81 7.22
C GLY A 10 -0.95 13.45 7.64
N ASP A 11 -0.67 13.41 8.94
CA ASP A 11 0.65 13.03 9.43
C ASP A 11 0.93 11.56 9.18
N LEU A 12 -0.05 10.69 9.43
CA LEU A 12 0.09 9.27 9.18
C LEU A 12 0.27 9.01 7.69
N LEU A 13 -0.53 9.67 6.85
CA LEU A 13 -0.41 9.54 5.41
C LEU A 13 0.95 10.02 4.92
N GLY A 14 1.44 11.14 5.46
CA GLY A 14 2.76 11.65 5.13
C GLY A 14 3.87 10.67 5.49
N ARG A 15 3.80 10.06 6.68
CA ARG A 15 4.77 9.06 7.11
C ARG A 15 4.75 7.82 6.23
N LEU A 16 3.56 7.40 5.82
CA LEU A 16 3.39 6.28 4.90
C LEU A 16 4.07 6.59 3.56
N LEU A 17 3.85 7.77 3.03
CA LEU A 17 4.50 8.22 1.80
C LEU A 17 6.01 8.29 1.96
N ASP A 18 6.49 8.85 3.06
CA ASP A 18 7.93 8.93 3.33
C ASP A 18 8.56 7.55 3.41
N SER A 19 7.88 6.61 4.06
CA SER A 19 8.36 5.23 4.16
C SER A 19 8.47 4.57 2.78
N PHE A 20 7.50 4.80 1.91
CA PHE A 20 7.53 4.26 0.55
C PHE A 20 8.62 4.93 -0.29
N VAL A 21 8.79 6.23 -0.16
CA VAL A 21 9.85 6.95 -0.88
C VAL A 21 11.22 6.42 -0.46
N VAL A 22 11.44 6.24 0.84
CA VAL A 22 12.71 5.69 1.35
C VAL A 22 12.95 4.28 0.80
N ALA A 23 11.91 3.43 0.81
CA ALA A 23 12.04 2.08 0.28
C ALA A 23 12.39 2.08 -1.21
N GLN A 24 11.77 2.96 -1.98
CA GLN A 24 12.06 3.10 -3.40
C GLN A 24 13.47 3.66 -3.64
N LEU A 25 13.89 4.62 -2.84
CA LEU A 25 15.23 5.18 -2.95
C LEU A 25 16.31 4.14 -2.72
N ARG A 26 16.11 3.25 -1.76
CA ARG A 26 17.05 2.16 -1.50
C ARG A 26 17.15 1.22 -2.70
N ALA A 27 16.04 1.04 -3.42
CA ALA A 27 15.99 0.13 -4.55
C ALA A 27 16.60 0.73 -5.83
N GLU A 28 16.48 2.05 -6.03
CA GLU A 28 16.76 2.65 -7.34
C GLU A 28 17.75 3.81 -7.35
N CYS A 29 18.09 4.35 -6.23
CA CYS A 29 19.07 5.45 -6.12
C CYS A 29 18.71 6.72 -6.89
N THR A 30 17.47 6.90 -7.31
CA THR A 30 17.01 8.10 -8.01
C THR A 30 15.80 8.69 -7.35
N VAL A 31 15.88 9.96 -6.97
CA VAL A 31 14.81 10.67 -6.24
C VAL A 31 14.02 11.59 -7.14
N SER A 32 14.64 12.05 -8.24
CA SER A 32 14.13 13.19 -9.01
C SER A 32 12.78 12.95 -9.68
N ASP A 33 12.41 11.68 -9.93
CA ASP A 33 11.19 11.35 -10.65
C ASP A 33 10.05 10.87 -9.76
N LEU A 34 10.22 10.93 -8.44
CA LEU A 34 9.19 10.48 -7.51
C LEU A 34 8.23 11.64 -7.19
N SER A 35 7.13 11.69 -7.93
CA SER A 35 6.04 12.66 -7.69
C SER A 35 4.79 11.86 -7.36
N PRO A 36 4.60 11.45 -6.11
CA PRO A 36 3.52 10.55 -5.76
C PRO A 36 2.16 11.22 -5.86
N ARG A 37 1.20 10.51 -6.45
CA ARG A 37 -0.22 10.87 -6.49
C ARG A 37 -1.01 9.80 -5.78
N LEU A 38 -2.02 10.21 -5.05
CA LEU A 38 -2.86 9.30 -4.28
C LEU A 38 -4.23 9.17 -4.93
N PHE A 39 -4.69 7.92 -5.03
CA PHE A 39 -5.99 7.60 -5.58
C PHE A 39 -6.68 6.56 -4.71
N HIS A 40 -8.01 6.57 -4.75
CA HIS A 40 -8.83 5.48 -4.26
C HIS A 40 -9.33 4.73 -5.50
N VAL A 41 -9.25 3.41 -5.48
CA VAL A 41 -9.62 2.58 -6.62
C VAL A 41 -10.80 1.69 -6.26
N ARG A 42 -11.80 1.68 -7.15
CA ARG A 42 -12.94 0.80 -7.04
C ARG A 42 -13.33 0.34 -8.44
N ASP A 43 -13.65 -0.96 -8.60
CA ASP A 43 -14.14 -1.42 -9.89
C ASP A 43 -15.61 -1.01 -10.09
N ALA A 44 -16.08 -1.12 -11.35
CA ALA A 44 -17.43 -0.70 -11.70
C ALA A 44 -18.52 -1.51 -11.00
N ASN A 45 -18.22 -2.74 -10.59
CA ASN A 45 -19.15 -3.64 -9.93
C ASN A 45 -19.08 -3.56 -8.39
N GLY A 46 -18.14 -2.82 -7.85
CA GLY A 46 -17.92 -2.73 -6.42
C GLY A 46 -17.36 -4.00 -5.78
N ARG A 47 -16.86 -4.94 -6.58
CA ARG A 47 -16.31 -6.21 -6.06
C ARG A 47 -14.90 -6.05 -5.53
N HIS A 48 -14.16 -5.11 -6.07
CA HIS A 48 -12.78 -4.86 -5.69
C HIS A 48 -12.59 -3.39 -5.36
N GLU A 49 -11.84 -3.16 -4.32
CA GLU A 49 -11.57 -1.82 -3.84
C GLU A 49 -10.19 -1.81 -3.22
N VAL A 50 -9.38 -0.83 -3.60
CA VAL A 50 -8.06 -0.60 -2.99
C VAL A 50 -8.12 0.72 -2.25
N ASP A 51 -7.81 0.69 -0.96
CA ASP A 51 -7.96 1.86 -0.08
C ASP A 51 -7.14 3.05 -0.57
N VAL A 52 -5.88 2.80 -0.89
CA VAL A 52 -5.01 3.83 -1.45
C VAL A 52 -4.15 3.23 -2.55
N LEU A 53 -4.09 3.92 -3.66
CA LEU A 53 -3.16 3.64 -4.73
C LEU A 53 -2.20 4.83 -4.82
N ILE A 54 -0.91 4.53 -4.78
CA ILE A 54 0.13 5.55 -4.88
C ILE A 54 0.80 5.38 -6.23
N GLU A 55 0.64 6.37 -7.10
CA GLU A 55 1.27 6.36 -8.41
C GLU A 55 2.45 7.31 -8.40
N PHE A 56 3.59 6.83 -8.86
CA PHE A 56 4.80 7.63 -8.99
C PHE A 56 4.94 8.19 -10.41
N GLY A 57 5.79 9.22 -10.54
CA GLY A 57 5.97 9.92 -11.81
C GLY A 57 6.45 9.03 -12.95
N ASP A 58 7.13 7.92 -12.65
CA ASP A 58 7.57 6.95 -13.64
C ASP A 58 6.49 5.91 -14.02
N GLY A 59 5.30 6.03 -13.47
CA GLY A 59 4.18 5.13 -13.73
C GLY A 59 4.07 3.92 -12.82
N ARG A 60 5.03 3.70 -11.93
CA ARG A 60 4.95 2.61 -10.96
C ARG A 60 3.88 2.90 -9.92
N VAL A 61 3.29 1.83 -9.40
CA VAL A 61 2.15 1.91 -8.50
C VAL A 61 2.40 1.05 -7.27
N ILE A 62 2.04 1.58 -6.10
CA ILE A 62 1.96 0.84 -4.85
C ILE A 62 0.51 0.84 -4.40
N GLY A 63 -0.04 -0.35 -4.14
CA GLY A 63 -1.39 -0.49 -3.59
C GLY A 63 -1.33 -0.67 -2.09
N VAL A 64 -2.22 -0.03 -1.35
CA VAL A 64 -2.27 -0.10 0.12
C VAL A 64 -3.68 -0.43 0.57
N GLU A 65 -3.78 -1.45 1.41
CA GLU A 65 -5.00 -1.83 2.12
C GLU A 65 -4.76 -1.71 3.61
N VAL A 66 -5.80 -1.36 4.36
CA VAL A 66 -5.73 -1.29 5.82
C VAL A 66 -6.77 -2.21 6.41
N THR A 67 -6.38 -3.02 7.37
CA THR A 67 -7.28 -3.94 8.06
C THR A 67 -7.11 -3.82 9.58
N ALA A 68 -8.19 -4.09 10.31
CA ALA A 68 -8.16 -4.16 11.76
C ALA A 68 -7.64 -5.51 12.28
N ASP A 69 -7.48 -6.49 11.41
CA ASP A 69 -6.95 -7.80 11.81
C ASP A 69 -5.51 -7.68 12.30
N ALA A 70 -5.17 -8.47 13.30
CA ALA A 70 -3.79 -8.51 13.82
C ALA A 70 -2.90 -9.44 13.01
N ALA A 71 -3.48 -10.40 12.32
CA ALA A 71 -2.75 -11.38 11.51
C ALA A 71 -3.57 -11.71 10.27
N PRO A 72 -3.63 -10.78 9.29
CA PRO A 72 -4.44 -10.99 8.10
C PRO A 72 -3.96 -12.21 7.29
N GLY A 73 -4.90 -12.99 6.81
CA GLY A 73 -4.63 -14.14 5.97
C GLY A 73 -4.54 -13.77 4.48
N PRO A 74 -4.41 -14.79 3.61
CA PRO A 74 -4.26 -14.56 2.18
C PRO A 74 -5.40 -13.75 1.54
N ASP A 75 -6.61 -13.83 2.08
CA ASP A 75 -7.75 -13.08 1.57
C ASP A 75 -7.58 -11.57 1.70
N ALA A 76 -6.77 -11.12 2.64
CA ALA A 76 -6.50 -9.69 2.81
C ALA A 76 -5.78 -9.09 1.62
N ALA A 77 -5.10 -9.91 0.81
CA ALA A 77 -4.39 -9.47 -0.39
C ALA A 77 -5.24 -9.57 -1.67
N ARG A 78 -6.50 -9.99 -1.55
CA ARG A 78 -7.35 -10.26 -2.72
C ARG A 78 -7.49 -9.08 -3.66
N HIS A 79 -7.75 -7.90 -3.12
CA HIS A 79 -7.92 -6.70 -3.93
C HIS A 79 -6.61 -6.22 -4.53
N LEU A 80 -5.51 -6.40 -3.78
CA LEU A 80 -4.18 -6.05 -4.29
C LEU A 80 -3.74 -6.99 -5.41
N ARG A 81 -4.07 -8.27 -5.32
CA ARG A 81 -3.82 -9.22 -6.41
C ARG A 81 -4.63 -8.86 -7.66
N TRP A 82 -5.90 -8.49 -7.47
CA TRP A 82 -6.73 -8.01 -8.57
C TRP A 82 -6.10 -6.80 -9.25
N LEU A 83 -5.63 -5.82 -8.48
CA LEU A 83 -4.96 -4.64 -9.02
C LEU A 83 -3.71 -5.03 -9.80
N ARG A 84 -2.85 -5.87 -9.20
CA ARG A 84 -1.62 -6.34 -9.83
C ARG A 84 -1.89 -7.01 -11.17
N ASP A 85 -2.88 -7.89 -11.21
CA ASP A 85 -3.22 -8.63 -12.43
C ASP A 85 -3.77 -7.70 -13.50
N GLY A 86 -4.40 -6.60 -13.11
CA GLY A 86 -4.95 -5.61 -14.04
C GLY A 86 -3.95 -4.65 -14.63
N ILE A 87 -2.93 -4.25 -13.87
CA ILE A 87 -1.96 -3.24 -14.32
C ILE A 87 -0.58 -3.81 -14.67
N GLY A 88 -0.35 -5.08 -14.35
CA GLY A 88 0.86 -5.77 -14.75
C GLY A 88 2.15 -5.20 -14.19
N SER A 89 3.11 -4.93 -15.06
CA SER A 89 4.46 -4.50 -14.64
C SER A 89 4.52 -3.15 -13.91
N ARG A 90 3.46 -2.37 -13.98
CA ARG A 90 3.37 -1.12 -13.23
C ARG A 90 3.19 -1.35 -11.73
N PHE A 91 2.72 -2.53 -11.33
CA PHE A 91 2.52 -2.87 -9.92
C PHE A 91 3.88 -3.17 -9.27
N ALA A 92 4.36 -2.25 -8.46
CA ALA A 92 5.66 -2.39 -7.81
C ALA A 92 5.56 -3.16 -6.49
N LEU A 93 4.52 -2.88 -5.70
CA LEU A 93 4.37 -3.44 -4.36
C LEU A 93 2.93 -3.30 -3.89
N GLY A 94 2.46 -4.28 -3.14
CA GLY A 94 1.22 -4.20 -2.39
C GLY A 94 1.50 -4.25 -0.90
N LEU A 95 0.79 -3.45 -0.12
CA LEU A 95 0.94 -3.43 1.33
C LEU A 95 -0.41 -3.59 2.00
N VAL A 96 -0.47 -4.50 2.96
CA VAL A 96 -1.60 -4.64 3.87
C VAL A 96 -1.13 -4.16 5.24
N LEU A 97 -1.68 -3.06 5.71
CA LEU A 97 -1.37 -2.51 7.03
C LEU A 97 -2.31 -3.11 8.05
N HIS A 98 -1.76 -3.70 9.10
CA HIS A 98 -2.54 -4.42 10.11
C HIS A 98 -2.20 -3.97 11.52
N THR A 99 -2.97 -4.46 12.50
CA THR A 99 -2.83 -4.04 13.90
C THR A 99 -1.90 -4.94 14.71
N GLY A 100 -1.39 -6.01 14.12
CA GLY A 100 -0.51 -6.94 14.80
C GLY A 100 0.93 -6.45 14.89
N PRO A 101 1.79 -7.23 15.58
CA PRO A 101 3.16 -6.79 15.84
C PRO A 101 4.19 -7.20 14.78
N ARG A 102 3.83 -8.05 13.83
CA ARG A 102 4.84 -8.68 12.95
C ARG A 102 4.62 -8.35 11.49
N PRO A 103 5.70 -8.03 10.74
CA PRO A 103 5.66 -8.00 9.29
C PRO A 103 5.73 -9.42 8.74
N PHE A 104 5.03 -9.68 7.65
CA PHE A 104 5.12 -10.96 6.94
C PHE A 104 4.69 -10.79 5.49
N ARG A 105 5.04 -11.78 4.67
CA ARG A 105 4.73 -11.76 3.25
C ARG A 105 3.43 -12.51 2.98
N LEU A 106 2.55 -11.92 2.16
CA LEU A 106 1.30 -12.55 1.73
C LEU A 106 1.41 -13.13 0.32
N ASP A 107 2.29 -12.56 -0.50
CA ASP A 107 2.50 -12.96 -1.89
C ASP A 107 3.88 -12.46 -2.30
N GLU A 108 4.34 -12.79 -3.51
CA GLU A 108 5.66 -12.35 -3.99
C GLU A 108 5.85 -10.84 -3.91
N SER A 109 4.82 -10.10 -4.26
CA SER A 109 4.89 -8.63 -4.31
C SER A 109 3.97 -7.95 -3.30
N ILE A 110 3.42 -8.71 -2.35
CA ILE A 110 2.48 -8.18 -1.36
C ILE A 110 2.93 -8.55 0.04
N ALA A 111 3.17 -7.55 0.86
CA ALA A 111 3.62 -7.71 2.24
C ALA A 111 2.58 -7.15 3.21
N ALA A 112 2.52 -7.75 4.40
CA ALA A 112 1.72 -7.24 5.50
C ALA A 112 2.65 -6.57 6.51
N LEU A 113 2.33 -5.34 6.89
CA LEU A 113 3.14 -4.56 7.82
C LEU A 113 2.30 -4.05 8.98
N PRO A 114 2.86 -4.06 10.20
CA PRO A 114 2.19 -3.42 11.31
C PRO A 114 1.99 -1.94 11.05
N ILE A 115 0.79 -1.45 11.29
CA ILE A 115 0.51 -0.02 11.13
C ILE A 115 1.35 0.80 12.11
N CYS A 116 1.68 0.26 13.27
CA CYS A 116 2.52 0.93 14.26
C CYS A 116 3.96 1.14 13.76
N ALA A 117 4.42 0.37 12.78
CA ALA A 117 5.75 0.55 12.20
C ALA A 117 5.90 1.91 11.50
N LEU A 118 4.77 2.53 11.12
CA LEU A 118 4.77 3.85 10.50
C LEU A 118 4.99 4.98 11.48
N TRP A 119 4.86 4.71 12.78
CA TRP A 119 4.98 5.71 13.83
C TRP A 119 6.40 5.81 14.39
N GLY A 120 7.17 4.77 14.19
CA GLY A 120 8.52 4.67 14.74
C GLY A 120 9.57 5.22 13.85
#